data_f28c666440027975fec3b241bdfd3aeb
#
_entry.id   f28c666440027975fec3b241bdfd3aeb
#
_cell.length_a   1.000
_cell.length_b   1.000
_cell.length_c   1.000
_cell.angle_alpha   90.00
_cell.angle_beta   90.00
_cell.angle_gamma   90.00
#
_symmetry.space_group_name_H-M   'P 1'
#
loop_
_entity.id
_entity.type
_entity.pdbx_description
1 polymer ?
#
loop_
_entity_poly.entity_id
_entity_poly.type
_entity_poly.pdbx_seq_one_letter_code
_entity_poly.pdbx_strand_id
1 'polypeptide(L)'
;MAPLPAPSKALGACSAVTADDLERALGRRFWRGQEETHGAESTCNYGAGNGQVSITIQRLHARLDIPAEIESLKESIPESTVRMASGFGSTAFFLDIEGAGTQLHVIRDDRDYVMVSILGFGNALQVSAAAERVARAALGRM
;
A
#
# COMPACT_ATOMS: atom_id res chain seq x y z
N MET A 1 32.60 5.03 -26.62
CA MET A 1 31.91 5.35 -25.36
C MET A 1 30.71 4.42 -25.22
N ALA A 2 30.71 3.60 -24.19
CA ALA A 2 29.58 2.71 -23.96
C ALA A 2 28.33 3.53 -23.65
N PRO A 3 27.16 3.21 -24.24
CA PRO A 3 25.93 3.88 -23.86
C PRO A 3 25.63 3.65 -22.38
N LEU A 4 25.14 4.66 -21.70
CA LEU A 4 24.67 4.50 -20.33
C LEU A 4 23.59 3.41 -20.31
N PRO A 5 23.62 2.52 -19.33
CA PRO A 5 22.55 1.55 -19.21
C PRO A 5 21.22 2.30 -19.06
N ALA A 6 20.21 1.84 -19.79
CA ALA A 6 18.88 2.38 -19.63
C ALA A 6 18.51 2.30 -18.14
N PRO A 7 17.92 3.36 -17.56
CA PRO A 7 17.46 3.26 -16.17
C PRO A 7 16.56 2.04 -16.06
N SER A 8 16.85 1.16 -15.10
CA SER A 8 15.97 0.04 -14.81
C SER A 8 14.59 0.62 -14.50
N LYS A 9 13.59 0.16 -15.20
CA LYS A 9 12.22 0.56 -14.89
C LYS A 9 11.97 0.25 -13.41
N ALA A 10 11.65 1.28 -12.64
CA ALA A 10 11.20 1.07 -11.29
C ALA A 10 10.02 0.11 -11.32
N LEU A 11 9.94 -0.81 -10.36
CA LEU A 11 8.81 -1.70 -10.23
C LEU A 11 7.54 -0.88 -10.10
N GLY A 12 6.57 -1.12 -10.98
CA GLY A 12 5.27 -0.47 -10.88
C GLY A 12 4.39 -1.14 -9.83
N ALA A 13 3.48 -0.39 -9.24
CA ALA A 13 2.59 -0.90 -8.20
C ALA A 13 1.72 -2.06 -8.71
N CYS A 14 1.25 -2.01 -9.97
CA CYS A 14 0.45 -3.08 -10.55
C CYS A 14 1.24 -4.36 -10.78
N SER A 15 2.57 -4.28 -10.86
CA SER A 15 3.46 -5.44 -10.93
C SER A 15 3.84 -5.96 -9.54
N ALA A 16 3.90 -5.06 -8.55
CA ALA A 16 4.19 -5.42 -7.17
C ALA A 16 3.04 -6.21 -6.54
N VAL A 17 1.79 -5.87 -6.88
CA VAL A 17 0.60 -6.58 -6.44
C VAL A 17 -0.32 -6.78 -7.63
N THR A 18 -0.64 -8.03 -7.94
CA THR A 18 -1.48 -8.39 -9.07
C THR A 18 -2.93 -8.61 -8.64
N ALA A 19 -3.85 -8.66 -9.60
CA ALA A 19 -5.25 -9.00 -9.33
C ALA A 19 -5.38 -10.39 -8.67
N ASP A 20 -4.50 -11.34 -9.05
CA ASP A 20 -4.49 -12.68 -8.44
C ASP A 20 -4.11 -12.62 -6.95
N ASP A 21 -3.16 -11.76 -6.59
CA ASP A 21 -2.79 -11.56 -5.18
C ASP A 21 -3.99 -11.07 -4.39
N LEU A 22 -4.77 -10.14 -4.96
CA LEU A 22 -5.95 -9.60 -4.29
C LEU A 22 -7.07 -10.63 -4.19
N GLU A 23 -7.25 -11.45 -5.22
CA GLU A 23 -8.23 -12.54 -5.19
C GLU A 23 -7.92 -13.51 -4.07
N ARG A 24 -6.64 -13.88 -3.90
CA ARG A 24 -6.21 -14.76 -2.80
C ARG A 24 -6.40 -14.13 -1.43
N ALA A 25 -6.16 -12.82 -1.32
CA ALA A 25 -6.26 -12.12 -0.04
C ALA A 25 -7.70 -11.83 0.37
N LEU A 26 -8.56 -11.48 -0.57
CA LEU A 26 -9.92 -11.00 -0.31
C LEU A 26 -11.01 -11.96 -0.76
N GLY A 27 -10.66 -13.02 -1.52
CA GLY A 27 -11.64 -13.99 -2.00
C GLY A 27 -12.59 -13.46 -3.05
N ARG A 28 -12.19 -12.42 -3.77
CA ARG A 28 -13.01 -11.78 -4.81
C ARG A 28 -12.17 -11.56 -6.06
N ARG A 29 -12.82 -11.57 -7.21
CA ARG A 29 -12.19 -11.18 -8.47
C ARG A 29 -12.14 -9.66 -8.57
N PHE A 30 -11.01 -9.18 -9.05
CA PHE A 30 -10.80 -7.75 -9.30
C PHE A 30 -10.63 -7.51 -10.80
N TRP A 31 -11.11 -6.36 -11.25
CA TRP A 31 -10.82 -5.89 -12.59
C TRP A 31 -9.35 -5.55 -12.72
N ARG A 32 -8.88 -5.40 -13.94
CA ARG A 32 -7.49 -5.04 -14.22
C ARG A 32 -7.11 -3.76 -13.48
N GLY A 33 -5.94 -3.78 -12.84
CA GLY A 33 -5.41 -2.62 -12.14
C GLY A 33 -5.06 -1.49 -13.09
N GLN A 34 -5.22 -0.27 -12.61
CA GLN A 34 -4.83 0.94 -13.31
C GLN A 34 -3.67 1.59 -12.58
N GLU A 35 -2.55 1.77 -13.28
CA GLU A 35 -1.33 2.31 -12.69
C GLU A 35 -1.19 3.78 -12.97
N GLU A 36 -0.84 4.54 -11.93
CA GLU A 36 -0.50 5.94 -12.01
C GLU A 36 0.89 6.15 -11.40
N THR A 37 1.70 6.95 -12.06
CA THR A 37 3.06 7.24 -11.58
C THR A 37 3.21 8.74 -11.38
N HIS A 38 3.67 9.12 -10.18
CA HIS A 38 3.95 10.51 -9.82
C HIS A 38 5.34 10.58 -9.20
N GLY A 39 6.35 10.93 -10.01
CA GLY A 39 7.75 10.95 -9.56
C GLY A 39 8.22 9.56 -9.16
N ALA A 40 8.67 9.41 -7.91
CA ALA A 40 9.14 8.13 -7.37
C ALA A 40 8.02 7.24 -6.84
N GLU A 41 6.78 7.74 -6.86
CA GLU A 41 5.61 7.05 -6.36
C GLU A 41 4.84 6.37 -7.49
N SER A 42 4.47 5.12 -7.29
CA SER A 42 3.60 4.37 -8.21
C SER A 42 2.40 3.84 -7.44
N THR A 43 1.21 4.03 -7.97
CA THR A 43 -0.04 3.58 -7.37
C THR A 43 -0.79 2.70 -8.35
N CYS A 44 -1.30 1.56 -7.88
CA CYS A 44 -2.20 0.71 -8.65
C CYS A 44 -3.56 0.68 -7.98
N ASN A 45 -4.60 0.97 -8.74
CA ASN A 45 -5.98 0.97 -8.28
C ASN A 45 -6.74 -0.20 -8.86
N TYR A 46 -7.39 -0.97 -7.99
CA TYR A 46 -8.23 -2.10 -8.36
C TYR A 46 -9.64 -1.88 -7.84
N GLY A 47 -10.62 -2.26 -8.63
CA GLY A 47 -12.03 -2.20 -8.24
C GLY A 47 -12.69 -3.57 -8.26
N ALA A 48 -13.66 -3.78 -7.37
CA ALA A 48 -14.55 -4.93 -7.38
C ALA A 48 -15.86 -4.51 -6.70
N GLY A 49 -16.95 -4.48 -7.47
CA GLY A 49 -18.23 -3.99 -6.96
C GLY A 49 -18.11 -2.54 -6.49
N ASN A 50 -18.50 -2.27 -5.24
CA ASN A 50 -18.40 -0.95 -4.63
C ASN A 50 -17.10 -0.73 -3.87
N GLY A 51 -16.23 -1.74 -3.84
CA GLY A 51 -14.98 -1.68 -3.10
C GLY A 51 -13.81 -1.27 -3.96
N GLN A 52 -12.76 -0.79 -3.31
CA GLN A 52 -11.54 -0.36 -3.97
C GLN A 52 -10.32 -0.79 -3.16
N VAL A 53 -9.30 -1.27 -3.87
CA VAL A 53 -7.99 -1.53 -3.29
C VAL A 53 -6.98 -0.66 -4.04
N SER A 54 -6.19 0.10 -3.29
CA SER A 54 -5.10 0.90 -3.84
C SER A 54 -3.80 0.46 -3.21
N ILE A 55 -2.78 0.27 -4.04
CA ILE A 55 -1.44 -0.05 -3.59
C ILE A 55 -0.52 1.06 -4.06
N THR A 56 0.20 1.68 -3.12
CA THR A 56 1.22 2.68 -3.43
C THR A 56 2.57 2.12 -3.02
N ILE A 57 3.53 2.19 -3.92
CA ILE A 57 4.93 1.87 -3.61
C ILE A 57 5.79 3.08 -3.93
N GLN A 58 6.79 3.30 -3.10
CA GLN A 58 7.71 4.40 -3.27
C GLN A 58 9.08 4.04 -2.69
N ARG A 59 10.13 4.41 -3.40
CA ARG A 59 11.47 4.34 -2.85
C ARG A 59 11.81 5.71 -2.27
N LEU A 60 12.01 5.74 -0.95
CA LEU A 60 12.28 6.98 -0.23
C LEU A 60 13.73 7.40 -0.42
N HIS A 61 13.96 8.71 -0.55
CA HIS A 61 15.29 9.30 -0.64
C HIS A 61 15.78 9.81 0.72
N ALA A 62 14.88 9.93 1.69
CA ALA A 62 15.17 10.41 3.02
C ALA A 62 14.28 9.66 4.01
N ARG A 63 14.76 9.58 5.26
CA ARG A 63 13.99 8.97 6.34
C ARG A 63 12.70 9.77 6.59
N LEU A 64 11.58 9.05 6.67
CA LEU A 64 10.30 9.66 7.03
C LEU A 64 10.24 9.95 8.54
N ASP A 65 9.71 11.11 8.88
CA ASP A 65 9.30 11.40 10.25
C ASP A 65 7.93 10.76 10.48
N ILE A 66 7.93 9.58 11.10
CA ILE A 66 6.72 8.78 11.25
C ILE A 66 5.65 9.49 12.08
N PRO A 67 5.97 10.10 13.25
CA PRO A 67 4.95 10.86 13.99
C PRO A 67 4.32 11.99 13.19
N ALA A 68 5.12 12.73 12.42
CA ALA A 68 4.61 13.82 11.58
C ALA A 68 3.74 13.28 10.44
N GLU A 69 4.12 12.16 9.84
CA GLU A 69 3.34 11.50 8.79
C GLU A 69 1.98 11.03 9.30
N ILE A 70 1.96 10.40 10.48
CA ILE A 70 0.72 9.96 11.13
C ILE A 70 -0.19 11.15 11.41
N GLU A 71 0.36 12.24 11.93
CA GLU A 71 -0.41 13.45 12.24
C GLU A 71 -1.03 14.04 10.97
N SER A 72 -0.25 14.12 9.89
CA SER A 72 -0.73 14.60 8.59
C SER A 72 -1.86 13.73 8.04
N LEU A 73 -1.74 12.41 8.14
CA LEU A 73 -2.77 11.47 7.70
C LEU A 73 -4.06 11.63 8.51
N LYS A 74 -3.95 11.79 9.82
CA LYS A 74 -5.11 12.00 10.69
C LYS A 74 -5.82 13.32 10.40
N GLU A 75 -5.09 14.36 10.05
CA GLU A 75 -5.68 15.64 9.63
C GLU A 75 -6.43 15.49 8.30
N SER A 76 -5.88 14.72 7.36
CA SER A 76 -6.51 14.46 6.07
C SER A 76 -7.73 13.56 6.17
N ILE A 77 -7.75 12.65 7.15
CA ILE A 77 -8.83 11.71 7.36
C ILE A 77 -9.24 11.75 8.84
N PRO A 78 -10.08 12.75 9.25
CA PRO A 78 -10.41 12.94 10.67
C PRO A 78 -11.10 11.75 11.34
N GLU A 79 -11.80 10.90 10.58
CA GLU A 79 -12.47 9.72 11.11
C GLU A 79 -11.54 8.53 11.31
N SER A 80 -10.24 8.72 11.15
CA SER A 80 -9.27 7.63 11.22
C SER A 80 -8.72 7.43 12.63
N THR A 81 -8.33 6.20 12.91
CA THR A 81 -7.66 5.80 14.14
C THR A 81 -6.39 5.03 13.78
N VAL A 82 -5.28 5.36 14.43
CA VAL A 82 -4.00 4.70 14.20
C VAL A 82 -3.87 3.47 15.09
N ARG A 83 -3.43 2.37 14.48
CA ARG A 83 -3.20 1.12 15.17
C ARG A 83 -1.86 0.56 14.70
N MET A 84 -0.92 0.31 15.62
CA MET A 84 0.40 -0.21 15.24
C MET A 84 0.30 -1.63 14.73
N ALA A 85 1.05 -1.93 13.67
CA ALA A 85 1.17 -3.27 13.11
C ALA A 85 2.52 -3.88 13.50
N SER A 86 2.55 -5.21 13.62
CA SER A 86 3.76 -5.94 13.99
C SER A 86 4.07 -7.05 12.96
N GLY A 87 5.26 -7.64 13.05
CA GLY A 87 5.64 -8.78 12.22
C GLY A 87 6.20 -8.43 10.85
N PHE A 88 6.48 -7.15 10.59
CA PHE A 88 7.11 -6.72 9.33
C PHE A 88 8.62 -6.50 9.44
N GLY A 89 9.17 -6.57 10.66
CA GLY A 89 10.59 -6.26 10.88
C GLY A 89 10.94 -4.80 10.63
N SER A 90 9.94 -3.94 10.49
CA SER A 90 10.06 -2.54 10.11
C SER A 90 8.92 -1.75 10.74
N THR A 91 8.91 -0.44 10.54
CA THR A 91 7.80 0.39 11.01
C THR A 91 6.56 0.10 10.18
N ALA A 92 5.46 -0.24 10.84
CA ALA A 92 4.18 -0.46 10.18
C ALA A 92 3.03 -0.02 11.07
N PHE A 93 2.02 0.59 10.44
CA PHE A 93 0.82 0.99 11.16
C PHE A 93 -0.41 0.94 10.25
N PHE A 94 -1.55 0.66 10.86
CA PHE A 94 -2.85 0.77 10.21
C PHE A 94 -3.45 2.15 10.50
N LEU A 95 -4.05 2.72 9.48
CA LEU A 95 -4.95 3.85 9.61
C LEU A 95 -6.37 3.32 9.35
N ASP A 96 -7.08 3.04 10.43
CA ASP A 96 -8.43 2.49 10.34
C ASP A 96 -9.43 3.60 10.08
N ILE A 97 -10.25 3.45 9.04
CA ILE A 97 -11.23 4.45 8.62
C ILE A 97 -12.61 3.91 8.95
N GLU A 98 -13.28 4.57 9.88
CA GLU A 98 -14.61 4.15 10.35
C GLU A 98 -15.59 4.04 9.18
N GLY A 99 -16.26 2.89 9.12
CA GLY A 99 -17.28 2.62 8.10
C GLY A 99 -16.73 2.35 6.70
N ALA A 100 -15.41 2.34 6.50
CA ALA A 100 -14.82 2.20 5.16
C ALA A 100 -13.83 1.05 5.05
N GLY A 101 -12.88 0.93 5.97
CA GLY A 101 -11.84 -0.09 5.90
C GLY A 101 -10.55 0.35 6.58
N THR A 102 -9.41 0.04 5.96
CA THR A 102 -8.11 0.38 6.53
C THR A 102 -7.08 0.71 5.47
N GLN A 103 -6.08 1.48 5.86
CA GLN A 103 -4.84 1.67 5.11
C GLN A 103 -3.69 1.11 5.95
N LEU A 104 -2.91 0.22 5.37
CA LEU A 104 -1.69 -0.28 6.01
C LEU A 104 -0.49 0.44 5.39
N HIS A 105 0.32 1.05 6.23
CA HIS A 105 1.55 1.73 5.83
C HIS A 105 2.73 0.95 6.39
N VAL A 106 3.68 0.58 5.52
CA VAL A 106 4.90 -0.13 5.91
C VAL A 106 6.10 0.60 5.35
N ILE A 107 7.06 0.91 6.22
CA ILE A 107 8.34 1.51 5.83
C ILE A 107 9.44 0.52 6.22
N ARG A 108 10.11 -0.05 5.22
CA ARG A 108 11.19 -1.03 5.41
C ARG A 108 12.54 -0.37 5.18
N ASP A 109 13.43 -0.49 6.17
CA ASP A 109 14.82 0.00 6.10
C ASP A 109 14.93 1.48 5.75
N ASP A 110 13.97 2.30 6.18
CA ASP A 110 13.86 3.73 5.86
C ASP A 110 13.91 4.04 4.36
N ARG A 111 13.67 3.05 3.50
CA ARG A 111 13.81 3.16 2.05
C ARG A 111 12.56 2.77 1.29
N ASP A 112 12.01 1.59 1.59
CA ASP A 112 10.89 1.06 0.84
C ASP A 112 9.59 1.37 1.56
N TYR A 113 8.73 2.14 0.90
CA TYR A 113 7.41 2.49 1.42
C TYR A 113 6.34 1.76 0.63
N VAL A 114 5.44 1.10 1.36
CA VAL A 114 4.26 0.45 0.79
C VAL A 114 3.03 0.91 1.56
N MET A 115 2.01 1.33 0.83
CA MET A 115 0.69 1.60 1.39
C MET A 115 -0.32 0.70 0.70
N VAL A 116 -1.16 0.04 1.49
CA VAL A 116 -2.27 -0.78 0.99
C VAL A 116 -3.56 -0.22 1.57
N SER A 117 -4.43 0.28 0.71
CA SER A 117 -5.74 0.82 1.10
C SER A 117 -6.82 -0.15 0.65
N ILE A 118 -7.62 -0.66 1.59
CA ILE A 118 -8.73 -1.58 1.31
C ILE A 118 -10.01 -0.96 1.84
N LEU A 119 -10.87 -0.52 0.94
CA LEU A 119 -12.10 0.21 1.26
C LEU A 119 -13.31 -0.47 0.62
N GLY A 120 -14.39 -0.61 1.38
CA GLY A 120 -15.65 -1.13 0.85
C GLY A 120 -15.79 -2.66 0.88
N PHE A 121 -14.91 -3.37 1.60
CA PHE A 121 -14.95 -4.84 1.71
C PHE A 121 -15.19 -5.33 3.14
N GLY A 122 -15.47 -4.42 4.04
CA GLY A 122 -15.70 -4.74 5.46
C GLY A 122 -15.06 -3.68 6.35
N ASN A 123 -15.20 -3.85 7.66
CA ASN A 123 -14.57 -2.94 8.61
C ASN A 123 -13.05 -3.17 8.69
N ALA A 124 -12.34 -2.25 9.33
CA ALA A 124 -10.89 -2.28 9.41
C ALA A 124 -10.34 -3.61 9.93
N LEU A 125 -10.92 -4.17 10.98
CA LEU A 125 -10.44 -5.43 11.57
C LEU A 125 -10.67 -6.62 10.64
N GLN A 126 -11.76 -6.61 9.88
CA GLN A 126 -12.08 -7.70 8.95
C GLN A 126 -11.10 -7.77 7.77
N VAL A 127 -10.57 -6.63 7.33
CA VAL A 127 -9.68 -6.56 6.16
C VAL A 127 -8.21 -6.42 6.52
N SER A 128 -7.86 -6.37 7.80
CA SER A 128 -6.47 -6.20 8.25
C SER A 128 -5.54 -7.30 7.78
N ALA A 129 -5.96 -8.56 7.90
CA ALA A 129 -5.13 -9.70 7.47
C ALA A 129 -4.88 -9.68 5.96
N ALA A 130 -5.90 -9.29 5.18
CA ALA A 130 -5.76 -9.15 3.73
C ALA A 130 -4.77 -8.03 3.39
N ALA A 131 -4.84 -6.88 4.08
CA ALA A 131 -3.90 -5.79 3.88
C ALA A 131 -2.46 -6.22 4.17
N GLU A 132 -2.24 -6.98 5.24
CA GLU A 132 -0.92 -7.50 5.57
C GLU A 132 -0.40 -8.46 4.50
N ARG A 133 -1.23 -9.36 3.99
CA ARG A 133 -0.86 -10.26 2.89
C ARG A 133 -0.43 -9.49 1.65
N VAL A 134 -1.21 -8.50 1.27
CA VAL A 134 -0.94 -7.67 0.10
C VAL A 134 0.37 -6.90 0.28
N ALA A 135 0.58 -6.30 1.45
CA ALA A 135 1.83 -5.57 1.75
C ALA A 135 3.05 -6.50 1.67
N ARG A 136 2.95 -7.73 2.20
CA ARG A 136 4.04 -8.71 2.13
C ARG A 136 4.34 -9.12 0.70
N ALA A 137 3.32 -9.29 -0.15
CA ALA A 137 3.50 -9.59 -1.56
C ALA A 137 4.27 -8.46 -2.27
N ALA A 138 3.90 -7.20 -2.01
CA ALA A 138 4.59 -6.05 -2.57
C ALA A 138 6.05 -6.00 -2.12
N LEU A 139 6.30 -6.11 -0.82
CA LEU A 139 7.65 -6.08 -0.25
C LEU A 139 8.53 -7.20 -0.79
N GLY A 140 7.97 -8.38 -0.99
CA GLY A 140 8.70 -9.53 -1.52
C GLY A 140 9.14 -9.36 -2.96
N ARG A 141 8.54 -8.45 -3.70
CA ARG A 141 8.87 -8.17 -5.11
C ARG A 141 9.69 -6.90 -5.29
N MET A 142 9.80 -6.10 -4.25
CA MET A 142 10.58 -4.85 -4.28
C MET A 142 12.08 -5.09 -4.13
#